data_670576b602e604c4762d49568926011c
#
_entry.id   670576b602e604c4762d49568926011c
#
_cell.length_a   1.000
_cell.length_b   1.000
_cell.length_c   1.000
_cell.angle_alpha   90.00
_cell.angle_beta   90.00
_cell.angle_gamma   90.00
#
_symmetry.space_group_name_H-M   'P 1'
#
loop_
_entity.id
_entity.type
_entity.pdbx_description
1 polymer ?
#
loop_
_entity_poly.entity_id
_entity_poly.type
_entity_poly.pdbx_seq_one_letter_code
_entity_poly.pdbx_strand_id
1 'polypeptide(L)'
;EKLKKENKLENKNEEEIEVIVNHEVALEDSHPRGEKPKYFGEVTEMDGSNHLWFGDKKSCLHLAADEATNQIVGGYFDWQETLNGYYHVYEQILLNYGIPNEFKTDNRTVFNYQRLNEEKRTPDKDVLTQFGYACKQLGTSLNTTSVSQAKGLIERDNGTFQDRLVNELKLNNITTIEDANKYLIDVFIPKFNVKFALDYKKFESVYETPPSKEKINYTLAILSPRKIDNGNAIKYKNIYYQPYENGQLRCFRPKTECLVIK
;
A
#
# COMPACT_ATOMS: atom_id res chain seq x y z
N GLU A 1 40.13 0.66 -5.49
CA GLU A 1 41.33 0.80 -4.62
C GLU A 1 41.48 -0.32 -3.58
N LYS A 2 40.39 -0.84 -2.98
CA LYS A 2 40.42 -1.95 -2.02
C LYS A 2 40.87 -3.26 -2.67
N LEU A 3 40.45 -3.55 -3.89
CA LEU A 3 40.80 -4.73 -4.68
C LEU A 3 42.25 -4.71 -5.22
N LYS A 4 42.83 -3.52 -5.45
CA LYS A 4 44.24 -3.36 -5.78
C LYS A 4 45.17 -3.74 -4.63
N LYS A 5 44.69 -3.67 -3.37
CA LYS A 5 45.47 -4.04 -2.17
C LYS A 5 45.53 -5.56 -1.91
N GLU A 6 44.70 -6.37 -2.58
CA GLU A 6 44.59 -7.79 -2.31
C GLU A 6 45.38 -8.71 -3.29
N ASN A 7 46.35 -8.20 -4.04
CA ASN A 7 47.23 -8.97 -4.96
C ASN A 7 46.50 -9.93 -5.95
N LYS A 8 45.19 -9.82 -6.10
CA LYS A 8 44.39 -10.68 -6.99
C LYS A 8 44.29 -10.14 -8.43
N LEU A 9 44.76 -8.94 -8.66
CA LEU A 9 44.57 -8.23 -9.92
C LEU A 9 45.88 -7.91 -10.68
N GLU A 10 47.04 -8.30 -10.14
CA GLU A 10 48.36 -7.94 -10.71
C GLU A 10 48.63 -8.47 -12.14
N ASN A 11 47.84 -9.44 -12.63
CA ASN A 11 48.05 -10.08 -13.94
C ASN A 11 46.80 -10.00 -14.87
N LYS A 12 45.84 -9.09 -14.62
CA LYS A 12 44.65 -8.98 -15.42
C LYS A 12 44.62 -7.67 -16.22
N ASN A 13 44.01 -7.71 -17.43
CA ASN A 13 43.85 -6.50 -18.23
C ASN A 13 42.76 -5.59 -17.64
N GLU A 14 42.69 -4.34 -18.11
CA GLU A 14 41.74 -3.33 -17.57
C GLU A 14 40.26 -3.76 -17.71
N GLU A 15 39.90 -4.45 -18.80
CA GLU A 15 38.52 -4.95 -19.03
C GLU A 15 38.15 -6.07 -18.05
N GLU A 16 39.08 -6.99 -17.77
CA GLU A 16 38.87 -8.07 -16.77
C GLU A 16 38.77 -7.50 -15.36
N ILE A 17 39.54 -6.46 -15.06
CA ILE A 17 39.45 -5.76 -13.77
C ILE A 17 38.11 -5.07 -13.60
N GLU A 18 37.62 -4.40 -14.65
CA GLU A 18 36.32 -3.70 -14.65
C GLU A 18 35.15 -4.70 -14.46
N VAL A 19 35.20 -5.85 -15.13
CA VAL A 19 34.19 -6.91 -14.98
C VAL A 19 34.17 -7.45 -13.53
N ILE A 20 35.35 -7.70 -12.93
CA ILE A 20 35.43 -8.20 -11.56
C ILE A 20 34.95 -7.15 -10.56
N VAL A 21 35.35 -5.89 -10.72
CA VAL A 21 34.91 -4.80 -9.85
C VAL A 21 33.40 -4.61 -9.94
N ASN A 22 32.84 -4.61 -11.14
CA ASN A 22 31.40 -4.49 -11.32
C ASN A 22 30.64 -5.69 -10.76
N HIS A 23 31.18 -6.90 -10.84
CA HIS A 23 30.58 -8.09 -10.26
C HIS A 23 30.66 -8.08 -8.71
N GLU A 24 31.77 -7.64 -8.12
CA GLU A 24 31.89 -7.54 -6.66
C GLU A 24 31.04 -6.40 -6.09
N VAL A 25 30.95 -5.24 -6.77
CA VAL A 25 30.03 -4.17 -6.41
C VAL A 25 28.58 -4.66 -6.49
N ALA A 26 28.21 -5.42 -7.52
CA ALA A 26 26.87 -6.01 -7.63
C ALA A 26 26.59 -7.05 -6.54
N LEU A 27 27.60 -7.77 -6.04
CA LEU A 27 27.47 -8.69 -4.91
C LEU A 27 27.38 -7.97 -3.56
N GLU A 28 28.15 -6.88 -3.37
CA GLU A 28 28.08 -6.04 -2.17
C GLU A 28 26.74 -5.30 -2.07
N ASP A 29 26.15 -4.89 -3.22
CA ASP A 29 24.83 -4.26 -3.30
C ASP A 29 23.68 -5.29 -3.29
N SER A 30 23.96 -6.59 -3.41
CA SER A 30 22.94 -7.63 -3.33
C SER A 30 22.53 -7.84 -1.87
N HIS A 31 21.38 -7.28 -1.51
CA HIS A 31 20.75 -7.60 -0.23
C HIS A 31 20.30 -9.07 -0.27
N PRO A 32 20.79 -9.95 0.63
CA PRO A 32 20.29 -11.31 0.70
C PRO A 32 18.78 -11.27 0.96
N ARG A 33 18.03 -12.07 0.21
CA ARG A 33 16.60 -12.23 0.48
C ARG A 33 16.44 -12.75 1.90
N GLY A 34 15.64 -12.04 2.71
CA GLY A 34 15.24 -12.54 4.02
C GLY A 34 14.57 -13.91 3.93
N GLU A 35 14.47 -14.62 5.03
CA GLU A 35 13.69 -15.86 5.07
C GLU A 35 12.25 -15.55 4.67
N LYS A 36 11.68 -16.41 3.82
CA LYS A 36 10.28 -16.29 3.40
C LYS A 36 9.38 -16.51 4.61
N PRO A 37 8.35 -15.66 4.84
CA PRO A 37 7.37 -15.87 5.89
C PRO A 37 6.76 -17.27 5.81
N LYS A 38 6.44 -17.85 6.96
CA LYS A 38 5.92 -19.23 7.06
C LYS A 38 4.42 -19.28 7.24
N TYR A 39 3.84 -18.22 7.78
CA TYR A 39 2.44 -18.17 8.18
C TYR A 39 1.64 -17.27 7.25
N PHE A 40 0.40 -17.69 6.97
CA PHE A 40 -0.53 -16.86 6.20
C PHE A 40 -0.94 -15.63 7.03
N GLY A 41 -0.73 -14.43 6.49
CA GLY A 41 -0.97 -13.15 7.17
C GLY A 41 0.22 -12.60 7.97
N GLU A 42 1.40 -13.26 7.91
CA GLU A 42 2.60 -12.81 8.61
C GLU A 42 3.15 -11.51 7.99
N VAL A 43 3.34 -11.50 6.68
CA VAL A 43 3.77 -10.31 5.93
C VAL A 43 2.91 -10.18 4.67
N THR A 44 2.30 -9.02 4.51
CA THR A 44 1.51 -8.65 3.33
C THR A 44 2.19 -7.49 2.62
N GLU A 45 2.67 -7.71 1.40
CA GLU A 45 3.21 -6.65 0.55
C GLU A 45 2.08 -5.83 -0.05
N MET A 46 2.19 -4.49 -0.04
CA MET A 46 1.24 -3.57 -0.68
C MET A 46 1.96 -2.62 -1.61
N ASP A 47 1.37 -2.38 -2.78
CA ASP A 47 1.89 -1.44 -3.76
C ASP A 47 0.78 -0.87 -4.64
N GLY A 48 1.05 0.30 -5.26
CA GLY A 48 0.19 0.96 -6.23
C GLY A 48 0.82 0.95 -7.62
N SER A 49 0.14 0.35 -8.58
CA SER A 49 0.58 0.25 -9.96
C SER A 49 -0.17 1.20 -10.87
N ASN A 50 0.52 2.26 -11.34
CA ASN A 50 -0.02 3.24 -12.29
C ASN A 50 0.17 2.75 -13.72
N HIS A 51 -0.93 2.43 -14.40
CA HIS A 51 -0.90 1.92 -15.78
C HIS A 51 -2.13 2.35 -16.57
N LEU A 52 -2.10 2.15 -17.89
CA LEU A 52 -3.27 2.29 -18.74
C LEU A 52 -4.09 0.99 -18.66
N TRP A 53 -4.84 0.84 -17.56
CA TRP A 53 -5.57 -0.39 -17.26
C TRP A 53 -6.80 -0.58 -18.15
N PHE A 54 -7.55 0.50 -18.36
CA PHE A 54 -8.76 0.53 -19.20
C PHE A 54 -9.01 1.96 -19.69
N GLY A 55 -9.69 2.08 -20.84
CA GLY A 55 -9.94 3.39 -21.46
C GLY A 55 -8.66 4.11 -21.91
N ASP A 56 -8.72 5.42 -21.99
CA ASP A 56 -7.66 6.29 -22.52
C ASP A 56 -6.85 7.02 -21.45
N LYS A 57 -7.15 6.78 -20.16
CA LYS A 57 -6.49 7.45 -19.03
C LYS A 57 -5.80 6.44 -18.13
N LYS A 58 -4.63 6.81 -17.63
CA LYS A 58 -3.97 6.04 -16.59
C LYS A 58 -4.82 6.03 -15.32
N SER A 59 -4.87 4.89 -14.66
CA SER A 59 -5.44 4.70 -13.33
C SER A 59 -4.45 3.89 -12.47
N CYS A 60 -4.68 3.83 -11.19
CA CYS A 60 -3.85 3.10 -10.24
C CYS A 60 -4.57 1.85 -9.74
N LEU A 61 -3.92 0.71 -9.85
CA LEU A 61 -4.31 -0.50 -9.15
C LEU A 61 -3.55 -0.56 -7.82
N HIS A 62 -4.28 -0.49 -6.71
CA HIS A 62 -3.76 -0.80 -5.38
C HIS A 62 -3.88 -2.30 -5.18
N LEU A 63 -2.79 -2.96 -4.83
CA LEU A 63 -2.73 -4.41 -4.71
C LEU A 63 -2.09 -4.81 -3.38
N ALA A 64 -2.55 -5.92 -2.80
CA ALA A 64 -1.94 -6.54 -1.64
C ALA A 64 -1.77 -8.04 -1.86
N ALA A 65 -0.58 -8.55 -1.56
CA ALA A 65 -0.21 -9.96 -1.70
C ALA A 65 0.41 -10.51 -0.42
N ASP A 66 -0.03 -11.67 0.02
CA ASP A 66 0.57 -12.40 1.14
C ASP A 66 1.89 -13.05 0.72
N GLU A 67 2.96 -12.76 1.45
CA GLU A 67 4.31 -13.19 1.07
C GLU A 67 4.52 -14.70 1.30
N ALA A 68 3.82 -15.32 2.26
CA ALA A 68 3.94 -16.75 2.53
C ALA A 68 3.31 -17.60 1.42
N THR A 69 2.14 -17.20 0.95
CA THR A 69 1.31 -18.01 0.03
C THR A 69 1.31 -17.51 -1.41
N ASN A 70 1.79 -16.30 -1.68
CA ASN A 70 1.61 -15.55 -2.92
C ASN A 70 0.11 -15.28 -3.24
N GLN A 71 -0.76 -15.33 -2.23
CA GLN A 71 -2.18 -15.04 -2.38
C GLN A 71 -2.39 -13.54 -2.55
N ILE A 72 -3.08 -13.10 -3.59
CA ILE A 72 -3.60 -11.75 -3.65
C ILE A 72 -4.76 -11.67 -2.66
N VAL A 73 -4.59 -10.86 -1.63
CA VAL A 73 -5.54 -10.72 -0.51
C VAL A 73 -6.42 -9.49 -0.61
N GLY A 74 -6.11 -8.58 -1.53
CA GLY A 74 -6.94 -7.41 -1.81
C GLY A 74 -6.48 -6.67 -3.06
N GLY A 75 -7.42 -5.97 -3.70
CA GLY A 75 -7.14 -5.15 -4.86
C GLY A 75 -8.22 -4.09 -5.11
N TYR A 76 -7.82 -2.89 -5.55
CA TYR A 76 -8.75 -1.80 -5.80
C TYR A 76 -8.20 -0.82 -6.84
N PHE A 77 -9.02 -0.45 -7.82
CA PHE A 77 -8.72 0.61 -8.77
C PHE A 77 -9.19 1.96 -8.28
N ASP A 78 -8.34 2.98 -8.41
CA ASP A 78 -8.69 4.38 -8.27
C ASP A 78 -8.04 5.17 -9.42
N TRP A 79 -8.47 6.42 -9.67
CA TRP A 79 -7.87 7.26 -10.72
C TRP A 79 -6.41 7.62 -10.45
N GLN A 80 -6.03 7.65 -9.21
CA GLN A 80 -4.67 7.92 -8.76
C GLN A 80 -4.33 7.01 -7.59
N GLU A 81 -3.07 6.96 -7.22
CA GLU A 81 -2.67 6.32 -5.98
C GLU A 81 -3.15 7.15 -4.79
N THR A 82 -4.07 6.59 -4.01
CA THR A 82 -4.77 7.31 -2.94
C THR A 82 -4.80 6.50 -1.64
N LEU A 83 -4.91 7.23 -0.53
CA LEU A 83 -5.21 6.63 0.77
C LEU A 83 -6.53 5.84 0.73
N ASN A 84 -7.53 6.36 0.02
CA ASN A 84 -8.82 5.68 -0.15
C ASN A 84 -8.67 4.31 -0.81
N GLY A 85 -7.83 4.20 -1.85
CA GLY A 85 -7.55 2.94 -2.51
C GLY A 85 -6.92 1.91 -1.56
N TYR A 86 -5.93 2.32 -0.77
CA TYR A 86 -5.32 1.45 0.24
C TYR A 86 -6.28 1.08 1.37
N TYR A 87 -7.19 1.97 1.77
CA TYR A 87 -8.22 1.65 2.75
C TYR A 87 -9.21 0.61 2.24
N HIS A 88 -9.62 0.66 0.97
CA HIS A 88 -10.45 -0.38 0.36
C HIS A 88 -9.75 -1.73 0.32
N VAL A 89 -8.44 -1.75 0.02
CA VAL A 89 -7.64 -2.98 0.06
C VAL A 89 -7.57 -3.52 1.49
N TYR A 90 -7.31 -2.67 2.48
CA TYR A 90 -7.22 -3.07 3.88
C TYR A 90 -8.58 -3.58 4.40
N GLU A 91 -9.68 -2.91 4.06
CA GLU A 91 -11.04 -3.36 4.39
C GLU A 91 -11.32 -4.76 3.86
N GLN A 92 -10.95 -5.05 2.60
CA GLN A 92 -11.09 -6.39 2.01
C GLN A 92 -10.32 -7.44 2.81
N ILE A 93 -9.09 -7.14 3.21
CA ILE A 93 -8.27 -8.03 4.03
C ILE A 93 -8.94 -8.30 5.37
N LEU A 94 -9.37 -7.24 6.07
CA LEU A 94 -10.03 -7.35 7.38
C LEU A 94 -11.31 -8.18 7.33
N LEU A 95 -12.13 -7.98 6.29
CA LEU A 95 -13.41 -8.67 6.16
C LEU A 95 -13.27 -10.13 5.73
N ASN A 96 -12.26 -10.48 4.93
CA ASN A 96 -12.11 -11.81 4.36
C ASN A 96 -11.19 -12.71 5.19
N TYR A 97 -10.17 -12.13 5.84
CA TYR A 97 -9.11 -12.91 6.51
C TYR A 97 -8.92 -12.49 7.97
N GLY A 98 -9.02 -11.20 8.29
CA GLY A 98 -8.76 -10.66 9.61
C GLY A 98 -7.64 -9.61 9.61
N ILE A 99 -7.09 -9.31 10.77
CA ILE A 99 -6.02 -8.33 10.95
C ILE A 99 -4.68 -8.99 10.60
N PRO A 100 -3.95 -8.52 9.57
CA PRO A 100 -2.63 -9.03 9.24
C PRO A 100 -1.60 -8.57 10.28
N ASN A 101 -0.55 -9.36 10.48
CA ASN A 101 0.50 -9.02 11.42
C ASN A 101 1.35 -7.82 10.91
N GLU A 102 1.75 -7.82 9.63
CA GLU A 102 2.59 -6.75 9.07
C GLU A 102 2.20 -6.39 7.64
N PHE A 103 2.17 -5.08 7.35
CA PHE A 103 2.25 -4.56 5.99
C PHE A 103 3.66 -4.14 5.64
N LYS A 104 4.11 -4.54 4.45
CA LYS A 104 5.38 -4.14 3.86
C LYS A 104 5.13 -3.30 2.62
N THR A 105 5.56 -2.04 2.65
CA THR A 105 5.25 -1.03 1.64
C THR A 105 6.51 -0.28 1.22
N ASP A 106 6.41 0.57 0.19
CA ASP A 106 7.48 1.54 -0.10
C ASP A 106 7.41 2.78 0.81
N ASN A 107 8.41 3.65 0.67
CA ASN A 107 8.51 4.89 1.44
C ASN A 107 7.65 6.03 0.86
N ARG A 108 6.54 5.75 0.17
CA ARG A 108 5.66 6.80 -0.36
C ARG A 108 4.97 7.57 0.76
N THR A 109 4.55 8.79 0.43
CA THR A 109 3.94 9.72 1.39
C THR A 109 2.64 9.21 2.03
N VAL A 110 1.95 8.26 1.41
CA VAL A 110 0.78 7.60 1.99
C VAL A 110 1.16 6.77 3.23
N PHE A 111 2.31 6.11 3.18
CA PHE A 111 2.77 5.21 4.24
C PHE A 111 3.75 5.87 5.19
N ASN A 112 4.60 6.77 4.67
CA ASN A 112 5.63 7.42 5.45
C ASN A 112 5.66 8.93 5.15
N TYR A 113 5.39 9.75 6.16
CA TYR A 113 5.47 11.19 6.04
C TYR A 113 6.74 11.69 6.72
N GLN A 114 7.74 11.99 5.92
CA GLN A 114 8.94 12.69 6.41
C GLN A 114 8.74 14.20 6.27
N ARG A 115 8.35 14.86 7.34
CA ARG A 115 8.41 16.31 7.41
C ARG A 115 9.88 16.69 7.56
N LEU A 116 10.47 17.22 6.49
CA LEU A 116 11.77 17.89 6.58
C LEU A 116 11.55 19.16 7.42
N ASN A 117 12.06 19.17 8.63
CA ASN A 117 12.15 20.38 9.41
C ASN A 117 13.24 21.22 8.76
N GLU A 118 12.88 22.33 8.10
CA GLU A 118 13.82 23.19 7.35
C GLU A 118 15.00 23.67 8.22
N GLU A 119 14.80 23.77 9.54
CA GLU A 119 15.84 24.15 10.48
C GLU A 119 16.79 23.05 10.94
N LYS A 120 16.39 21.77 10.88
CA LYS A 120 17.18 20.67 11.47
C LYS A 120 17.55 19.55 10.51
N ARG A 121 17.01 19.49 9.30
CA ARG A 121 17.21 18.42 8.30
C ARG A 121 17.09 16.97 8.85
N THR A 122 16.43 16.79 9.98
CA THR A 122 16.16 15.48 10.56
C THR A 122 14.69 15.12 10.36
N PRO A 123 14.37 13.92 9.88
CA PRO A 123 12.99 13.45 9.76
C PRO A 123 12.35 13.42 11.15
N ASP A 124 11.15 13.97 11.27
CA ASP A 124 10.34 13.82 12.48
C ASP A 124 9.75 12.42 12.47
N LYS A 125 10.34 11.51 13.25
CA LYS A 125 9.97 10.08 13.29
C LYS A 125 8.62 9.81 13.96
N ASP A 126 8.03 10.81 14.60
CA ASP A 126 6.79 10.63 15.38
C ASP A 126 5.53 11.01 14.60
N VAL A 127 5.64 11.48 13.34
CA VAL A 127 4.47 11.83 12.53
C VAL A 127 3.96 10.60 11.78
N LEU A 128 2.92 9.99 12.31
CA LEU A 128 2.20 8.92 11.59
C LEU A 128 1.37 9.51 10.46
N THR A 129 1.41 8.87 9.29
CA THR A 129 0.42 9.10 8.24
C THR A 129 -0.95 8.60 8.68
N GLN A 130 -2.03 8.98 7.99
CA GLN A 130 -3.36 8.45 8.30
C GLN A 130 -3.39 6.93 8.15
N PHE A 131 -2.71 6.36 7.15
CA PHE A 131 -2.59 4.91 6.99
C PHE A 131 -1.83 4.26 8.15
N GLY A 132 -0.69 4.82 8.54
CA GLY A 132 0.08 4.34 9.69
C GLY A 132 -0.70 4.42 11.00
N TYR A 133 -1.51 5.48 11.17
CA TYR A 133 -2.42 5.59 12.32
C TYR A 133 -3.48 4.47 12.31
N ALA A 134 -4.11 4.20 11.16
CA ALA A 134 -5.08 3.12 11.02
C ALA A 134 -4.46 1.75 11.34
N CYS A 135 -3.26 1.47 10.81
CA CYS A 135 -2.51 0.26 11.13
C CYS A 135 -2.28 0.13 12.64
N LYS A 136 -1.79 1.19 13.30
CA LYS A 136 -1.56 1.19 14.75
C LYS A 136 -2.84 0.94 15.55
N GLN A 137 -3.99 1.53 15.13
CA GLN A 137 -5.28 1.34 15.81
C GLN A 137 -5.83 -0.08 15.65
N LEU A 138 -5.48 -0.77 14.60
CA LEU A 138 -5.89 -2.13 14.29
C LEU A 138 -4.89 -3.19 14.78
N GLY A 139 -3.68 -2.80 15.17
CA GLY A 139 -2.65 -3.73 15.64
C GLY A 139 -1.75 -4.28 14.54
N THR A 140 -1.88 -3.79 13.31
CA THR A 140 -1.00 -4.18 12.19
C THR A 140 0.30 -3.38 12.24
N SER A 141 1.44 -4.05 12.15
CA SER A 141 2.74 -3.40 11.97
C SER A 141 2.87 -2.83 10.55
N LEU A 142 3.51 -1.66 10.42
CA LEU A 142 3.79 -1.05 9.12
C LEU A 142 5.29 -0.93 8.92
N ASN A 143 5.83 -1.70 7.98
CA ASN A 143 7.23 -1.70 7.61
C ASN A 143 7.41 -1.02 6.24
N THR A 144 8.09 0.12 6.21
CA THR A 144 8.36 0.85 4.97
C THR A 144 9.80 0.65 4.53
N THR A 145 10.01 0.27 3.28
CA THR A 145 11.35 0.02 2.74
C THR A 145 11.62 0.85 1.49
N SER A 146 12.84 1.36 1.37
CA SER A 146 13.34 1.98 0.13
C SER A 146 13.97 0.96 -0.81
N VAL A 147 14.16 -0.30 -0.37
CA VAL A 147 14.82 -1.35 -1.14
C VAL A 147 13.80 -2.06 -2.01
N SER A 148 13.85 -1.83 -3.33
CA SER A 148 12.95 -2.45 -4.32
C SER A 148 12.97 -3.99 -4.23
N GLN A 149 14.16 -4.59 -4.07
CA GLN A 149 14.34 -6.04 -3.94
C GLN A 149 13.56 -6.66 -2.77
N ALA A 150 13.23 -5.86 -1.75
CA ALA A 150 12.46 -6.33 -0.60
C ALA A 150 10.97 -6.53 -0.91
N LYS A 151 10.45 -6.04 -2.04
CA LYS A 151 9.05 -6.14 -2.50
C LYS A 151 8.91 -6.91 -3.83
N GLY A 152 9.79 -7.86 -4.05
CA GLY A 152 9.85 -8.59 -5.32
C GLY A 152 8.62 -9.43 -5.64
N LEU A 153 7.76 -9.76 -4.66
CA LEU A 153 6.51 -10.47 -4.89
C LEU A 153 5.51 -9.55 -5.57
N ILE A 154 5.16 -8.44 -4.94
CA ILE A 154 4.13 -7.52 -5.45
C ILE A 154 4.53 -6.87 -6.77
N GLU A 155 5.83 -6.60 -6.98
CA GLU A 155 6.35 -6.08 -8.25
C GLU A 155 6.15 -7.07 -9.41
N ARG A 156 6.44 -8.36 -9.17
CA ARG A 156 6.21 -9.44 -10.15
C ARG A 156 4.72 -9.60 -10.45
N ASP A 157 3.88 -9.56 -9.41
CA ASP A 157 2.44 -9.72 -9.56
C ASP A 157 1.84 -8.52 -10.31
N ASN A 158 2.28 -7.29 -10.03
CA ASN A 158 1.92 -6.10 -10.81
C ASN A 158 2.26 -6.26 -12.29
N GLY A 159 3.46 -6.78 -12.64
CA GLY A 159 3.82 -7.09 -14.03
C GLY A 159 2.87 -8.09 -14.68
N THR A 160 2.54 -9.18 -13.97
CA THR A 160 1.60 -10.20 -14.46
C THR A 160 0.18 -9.63 -14.62
N PHE A 161 -0.25 -8.74 -13.74
CA PHE A 161 -1.54 -8.06 -13.86
C PHE A 161 -1.56 -7.13 -15.07
N GLN A 162 -0.50 -6.35 -15.32
CA GLN A 162 -0.38 -5.48 -16.48
C GLN A 162 -0.48 -6.28 -17.79
N ASP A 163 0.15 -7.44 -17.86
CA ASP A 163 0.14 -8.29 -19.07
C ASP A 163 -1.23 -8.95 -19.32
N ARG A 164 -1.95 -9.30 -18.26
CA ARG A 164 -3.17 -10.15 -18.37
C ARG A 164 -4.46 -9.37 -18.15
N LEU A 165 -4.55 -8.62 -17.06
CA LEU A 165 -5.79 -7.95 -16.66
C LEU A 165 -6.22 -6.90 -17.68
N VAL A 166 -5.27 -6.13 -18.26
CA VAL A 166 -5.57 -5.16 -19.32
C VAL A 166 -6.30 -5.82 -20.49
N ASN A 167 -5.82 -6.99 -20.93
CA ASN A 167 -6.45 -7.72 -22.03
C ASN A 167 -7.83 -8.28 -21.62
N GLU A 168 -7.98 -8.79 -20.40
CA GLU A 168 -9.26 -9.31 -19.91
C GLU A 168 -10.30 -8.18 -19.76
N LEU A 169 -9.92 -7.03 -19.23
CA LEU A 169 -10.80 -5.85 -19.13
C LEU A 169 -11.28 -5.39 -20.53
N LYS A 170 -10.36 -5.35 -21.50
CA LYS A 170 -10.69 -5.00 -22.89
C LYS A 170 -11.63 -6.02 -23.55
N LEU A 171 -11.38 -7.31 -23.39
CA LEU A 171 -12.23 -8.38 -23.93
C LEU A 171 -13.65 -8.36 -23.34
N ASN A 172 -13.80 -7.92 -22.12
CA ASN A 172 -15.11 -7.79 -21.44
C ASN A 172 -15.74 -6.40 -21.61
N ASN A 173 -15.17 -5.52 -22.45
CA ASN A 173 -15.64 -4.15 -22.69
C ASN A 173 -15.78 -3.32 -21.39
N ILE A 174 -14.88 -3.54 -20.43
CA ILE A 174 -14.88 -2.82 -19.15
C ILE A 174 -14.09 -1.52 -19.33
N THR A 175 -14.77 -0.39 -19.11
CA THR A 175 -14.22 0.97 -19.31
C THR A 175 -14.41 1.90 -18.12
N THR A 176 -15.16 1.46 -17.10
CA THR A 176 -15.40 2.24 -15.87
C THR A 176 -14.60 1.67 -14.68
N ILE A 177 -14.29 2.50 -13.70
CA ILE A 177 -13.61 2.07 -12.47
C ILE A 177 -14.49 1.11 -11.67
N GLU A 178 -15.78 1.37 -11.63
CA GLU A 178 -16.75 0.58 -10.88
C GLU A 178 -16.81 -0.85 -11.42
N ASP A 179 -16.95 -1.00 -12.73
CA ASP A 179 -16.98 -2.33 -13.38
C ASP A 179 -15.62 -3.03 -13.28
N ALA A 180 -14.52 -2.26 -13.39
CA ALA A 180 -13.17 -2.80 -13.25
C ALA A 180 -12.94 -3.34 -11.83
N ASN A 181 -13.37 -2.63 -10.79
CA ASN A 181 -13.29 -3.09 -9.41
C ASN A 181 -14.12 -4.35 -9.18
N LYS A 182 -15.33 -4.39 -9.71
CA LYS A 182 -16.18 -5.58 -9.62
C LYS A 182 -15.54 -6.78 -10.30
N TYR A 183 -15.07 -6.61 -11.54
CA TYR A 183 -14.39 -7.68 -12.28
C TYR A 183 -13.12 -8.16 -11.58
N LEU A 184 -12.32 -7.23 -11.05
CA LEU A 184 -11.10 -7.53 -10.32
C LEU A 184 -11.37 -8.47 -9.14
N ILE A 185 -12.36 -8.14 -8.30
CA ILE A 185 -12.67 -8.86 -7.07
C ILE A 185 -13.41 -10.16 -7.35
N ASP A 186 -14.45 -10.10 -8.21
CA ASP A 186 -15.34 -11.24 -8.41
C ASP A 186 -14.76 -12.30 -9.36
N VAL A 187 -13.86 -11.89 -10.27
CA VAL A 187 -13.40 -12.77 -11.36
C VAL A 187 -11.89 -12.91 -11.41
N PHE A 188 -11.16 -11.79 -11.53
CA PHE A 188 -9.75 -11.86 -11.86
C PHE A 188 -8.89 -12.36 -10.70
N ILE A 189 -9.02 -11.78 -9.49
CA ILE A 189 -8.25 -12.21 -8.32
C ILE A 189 -8.50 -13.70 -7.99
N PRO A 190 -9.74 -14.21 -7.94
CA PRO A 190 -9.97 -15.63 -7.73
C PRO A 190 -9.28 -16.54 -8.76
N LYS A 191 -9.38 -16.20 -10.05
CA LYS A 191 -8.69 -16.95 -11.12
C LYS A 191 -7.16 -16.87 -10.98
N PHE A 192 -6.63 -15.70 -10.65
CA PHE A 192 -5.21 -15.49 -10.46
C PHE A 192 -4.68 -16.33 -9.30
N ASN A 193 -5.36 -16.31 -8.17
CA ASN A 193 -4.98 -17.05 -6.97
C ASN A 193 -4.99 -18.56 -7.21
N VAL A 194 -6.02 -19.09 -7.87
CA VAL A 194 -6.07 -20.52 -8.23
C VAL A 194 -4.88 -20.94 -9.09
N LYS A 195 -4.39 -20.04 -9.95
CA LYS A 195 -3.31 -20.35 -10.90
C LYS A 195 -1.91 -20.14 -10.34
N PHE A 196 -1.70 -19.12 -9.50
CA PHE A 196 -0.37 -18.63 -9.13
C PHE A 196 -0.08 -18.66 -7.64
N ALA A 197 -1.11 -18.69 -6.78
CA ALA A 197 -0.94 -18.75 -5.35
C ALA A 197 -0.86 -20.19 -4.84
N LEU A 198 -0.32 -20.35 -3.66
CA LEU A 198 -0.40 -21.59 -2.88
C LEU A 198 -1.76 -21.62 -2.15
N ASP A 199 -2.28 -22.82 -1.92
CA ASP A 199 -3.52 -22.98 -1.15
C ASP A 199 -3.30 -22.54 0.31
N TYR A 200 -3.77 -21.34 0.64
CA TYR A 200 -3.57 -20.73 1.96
C TYR A 200 -4.16 -21.56 3.11
N LYS A 201 -5.14 -22.44 2.83
CA LYS A 201 -5.75 -23.34 3.82
C LYS A 201 -4.78 -24.41 4.34
N LYS A 202 -3.66 -24.60 3.65
CA LYS A 202 -2.58 -25.52 4.07
C LYS A 202 -1.52 -24.83 4.95
N PHE A 203 -1.67 -23.52 5.16
CA PHE A 203 -0.78 -22.74 6.00
C PHE A 203 -1.45 -22.45 7.33
N GLU A 204 -0.66 -22.41 8.39
CA GLU A 204 -1.11 -21.86 9.65
C GLU A 204 -1.31 -20.35 9.47
N SER A 205 -2.44 -19.82 9.97
CA SER A 205 -2.79 -18.41 9.83
C SER A 205 -2.47 -17.66 11.11
N VAL A 206 -1.88 -16.48 10.96
CA VAL A 206 -1.63 -15.52 12.05
C VAL A 206 -2.55 -14.30 11.96
N TYR A 207 -3.53 -14.30 11.05
CA TYR A 207 -4.56 -13.26 11.04
C TYR A 207 -5.31 -13.25 12.37
N GLU A 208 -5.40 -12.08 12.99
CA GLU A 208 -6.22 -11.90 14.20
C GLU A 208 -7.69 -11.64 13.84
N THR A 209 -8.58 -11.89 14.80
CA THR A 209 -10.02 -11.66 14.61
C THR A 209 -10.29 -10.20 14.25
N PRO A 210 -11.03 -9.93 13.16
CA PRO A 210 -11.32 -8.56 12.76
C PRO A 210 -12.19 -7.86 13.80
N PRO A 211 -12.02 -6.54 13.98
CA PRO A 211 -12.89 -5.77 14.84
C PRO A 211 -14.30 -5.64 14.24
N SER A 212 -15.24 -5.08 15.01
CA SER A 212 -16.58 -4.80 14.49
C SER A 212 -16.54 -3.93 13.22
N LYS A 213 -17.50 -4.11 12.32
CA LYS A 213 -17.62 -3.31 11.09
C LYS A 213 -17.65 -1.80 11.37
N GLU A 214 -18.28 -1.41 12.48
CA GLU A 214 -18.30 -0.01 12.91
C GLU A 214 -16.89 0.50 13.22
N LYS A 215 -16.08 -0.26 13.97
CA LYS A 215 -14.68 0.11 14.26
C LYS A 215 -13.83 0.15 12.99
N ILE A 216 -14.04 -0.77 12.04
CA ILE A 216 -13.36 -0.74 10.73
C ILE A 216 -13.69 0.58 10.01
N ASN A 217 -14.97 0.91 9.88
CA ASN A 217 -15.43 2.13 9.20
C ASN A 217 -14.84 3.41 9.82
N TYR A 218 -14.80 3.51 11.15
CA TYR A 218 -14.19 4.67 11.80
C TYR A 218 -12.67 4.72 11.64
N THR A 219 -12.00 3.57 11.68
CA THR A 219 -10.55 3.50 11.61
C THR A 219 -10.03 3.76 10.20
N LEU A 220 -10.72 3.23 9.18
CA LEU A 220 -10.38 3.41 7.76
C LEU A 220 -11.05 4.64 7.14
N ALA A 221 -11.53 5.57 7.95
CA ALA A 221 -12.10 6.82 7.47
C ALA A 221 -11.02 7.85 7.15
N ILE A 222 -11.24 8.63 6.10
CA ILE A 222 -10.37 9.75 5.76
C ILE A 222 -10.67 10.92 6.69
N LEU A 223 -9.66 11.29 7.47
CA LEU A 223 -9.73 12.36 8.44
C LEU A 223 -9.32 13.69 7.80
N SER A 224 -10.20 14.70 7.87
CA SER A 224 -9.94 16.03 7.32
C SER A 224 -10.14 17.09 8.41
N PRO A 225 -9.06 17.67 8.97
CA PRO A 225 -9.19 18.76 9.94
C PRO A 225 -9.80 19.99 9.25
N ARG A 226 -10.75 20.62 9.90
CA ARG A 226 -11.47 21.82 9.45
C ARG A 226 -11.67 22.76 10.62
N LYS A 227 -12.13 23.97 10.32
CA LYS A 227 -12.54 24.97 11.32
C LYS A 227 -13.94 25.44 11.01
N ILE A 228 -14.71 25.63 12.06
CA ILE A 228 -16.05 26.19 11.96
C ILE A 228 -15.93 27.67 11.59
N ASP A 229 -16.66 28.10 10.60
CA ASP A 229 -16.69 29.50 10.14
C ASP A 229 -17.59 30.40 11.00
N ASN A 230 -17.67 31.67 10.63
CA ASN A 230 -18.51 32.66 11.34
C ASN A 230 -20.01 32.37 11.21
N GLY A 231 -20.43 31.61 10.21
CA GLY A 231 -21.81 31.19 9.98
C GLY A 231 -22.17 29.87 10.64
N ASN A 232 -21.35 29.36 11.58
CA ASN A 232 -21.52 28.06 12.21
C ASN A 232 -21.55 26.90 11.20
N ALA A 233 -20.72 27.00 10.12
CA ALA A 233 -20.65 25.99 9.09
C ALA A 233 -19.23 25.45 8.91
N ILE A 234 -19.13 24.23 8.40
CA ILE A 234 -17.92 23.52 8.07
C ILE A 234 -17.85 23.38 6.55
N LYS A 235 -16.85 23.98 5.91
CA LYS A 235 -16.64 23.82 4.47
C LYS A 235 -15.84 22.55 4.19
N TYR A 236 -16.45 21.61 3.46
CA TYR A 236 -15.80 20.39 2.97
C TYR A 236 -16.14 20.15 1.50
N LYS A 237 -15.13 19.98 0.63
CA LYS A 237 -15.28 19.78 -0.83
C LYS A 237 -16.21 20.83 -1.49
N ASN A 238 -16.06 22.11 -1.13
CA ASN A 238 -16.89 23.24 -1.58
C ASN A 238 -18.37 23.20 -1.17
N ILE A 239 -18.75 22.28 -0.29
CA ILE A 239 -20.08 22.20 0.32
C ILE A 239 -19.99 22.69 1.76
N TYR A 240 -20.99 23.41 2.22
CA TYR A 240 -21.11 23.89 3.59
C TYR A 240 -22.06 23.00 4.38
N TYR A 241 -21.58 22.48 5.51
CA TYR A 241 -22.33 21.62 6.42
C TYR A 241 -22.53 22.33 7.73
N GLN A 242 -23.76 22.34 8.24
CA GLN A 242 -24.04 22.80 9.59
C GLN A 242 -24.00 21.65 10.58
N PRO A 243 -23.40 21.83 11.78
CA PRO A 243 -23.33 20.77 12.79
C PRO A 243 -24.70 20.53 13.42
N TYR A 244 -25.18 19.30 13.36
CA TYR A 244 -26.40 18.84 14.02
C TYR A 244 -26.06 17.68 14.98
N GLU A 245 -26.78 17.65 16.09
CA GLU A 245 -26.75 16.54 17.03
C GLU A 245 -28.19 16.20 17.45
N ASN A 246 -28.59 14.96 17.28
CA ASN A 246 -29.96 14.49 17.56
C ASN A 246 -31.07 15.35 16.89
N GLY A 247 -30.83 15.80 15.66
CA GLY A 247 -31.77 16.63 14.89
C GLY A 247 -31.80 18.11 15.29
N GLN A 248 -30.98 18.55 16.23
CA GLN A 248 -30.88 19.94 16.66
C GLN A 248 -29.59 20.59 16.17
N LEU A 249 -29.68 21.83 15.71
CA LEU A 249 -28.52 22.64 15.34
C LEU A 249 -27.64 22.89 16.56
N ARG A 250 -26.36 22.52 16.46
CA ARG A 250 -25.35 22.86 17.47
C ARG A 250 -24.57 24.09 17.04
N CYS A 251 -24.42 25.04 17.95
CA CYS A 251 -23.63 26.25 17.71
C CYS A 251 -22.28 26.14 18.37
N PHE A 252 -21.23 26.42 17.61
CA PHE A 252 -19.85 26.44 18.07
C PHE A 252 -19.25 27.82 17.86
N ARG A 253 -18.22 28.14 18.63
CA ARG A 253 -17.48 29.40 18.44
C ARG A 253 -16.79 29.36 17.07
N PRO A 254 -16.74 30.47 16.33
CA PRO A 254 -15.94 30.58 15.10
C PRO A 254 -14.49 30.15 15.33
N LYS A 255 -13.89 29.48 14.34
CA LYS A 255 -12.54 28.93 14.38
C LYS A 255 -12.37 27.71 15.31
N THR A 256 -13.44 27.19 15.92
CA THR A 256 -13.37 25.89 16.62
C THR A 256 -12.86 24.82 15.65
N GLU A 257 -11.84 24.10 16.05
CA GLU A 257 -11.30 22.99 15.26
C GLU A 257 -12.24 21.79 15.32
N CYS A 258 -12.46 21.17 14.20
CA CYS A 258 -13.28 19.98 14.06
C CYS A 258 -12.63 18.99 13.08
N LEU A 259 -13.02 17.74 13.17
CA LEU A 259 -12.55 16.68 12.30
C LEU A 259 -13.73 16.16 11.45
N VAL A 260 -13.61 16.28 10.13
CA VAL A 260 -14.55 15.63 9.22
C VAL A 260 -14.05 14.21 8.98
N ILE A 261 -14.90 13.24 9.26
CA ILE A 261 -14.68 11.81 9.10
C ILE A 261 -15.52 11.35 7.91
N LYS A 262 -14.87 10.73 6.92
CA LYS A 262 -15.54 10.25 5.72
C LYS A 262 -15.14 8.82 5.41
#